data_30e218c17914186c5213221207ee2517
#
_entry.id   30e218c17914186c5213221207ee2517
#
_cell.length_a   1.000
_cell.length_b   1.000
_cell.length_c   1.000
_cell.angle_alpha   90.00
_cell.angle_beta   90.00
_cell.angle_gamma   90.00
#
_symmetry.space_group_name_H-M   'P 1'
#
loop_
_entity.id
_entity.type
_entity.pdbx_description
1 polymer ?
#
loop_
_entity_poly.entity_id
_entity_poly.type
_entity_poly.pdbx_seq_one_letter_code
_entity_poly.pdbx_strand_id
1 'polypeptide(L)'
;MVKNKLVGPNSFRKLLLGGAVVFGMLNAPASFAQEILAPEAVIAVVGGENITQAELSYALEDMGEEITQIPVAERRSFLVQMLVDMKVMAQAARKAGMADTATFESRKSYLEDRALRRAYLQDVMATEVSQDELKAAYDDAFKDFQPKEMLRARHVLLASEEDAKSVVSELDSGRDFAEMAKEKSTGPSGPQGGDLGYFSEGDMVPEFYDAARALEVGAHSGPVQSQFGWHVIKLEDRRPSTPPAFEQVLPQIRQRVMVAKFEKLVADLKAGTEINIVGGGN
;
A
#
# COMPACT_ATOMS: atom_id res chain seq x y z
N MET A 1 20.97 -71.14 -8.05
CA MET A 1 20.58 -72.20 -8.96
C MET A 1 19.16 -71.97 -9.42
N VAL A 2 19.02 -71.66 -10.70
CA VAL A 2 18.06 -72.26 -11.67
C VAL A 2 16.61 -71.81 -11.50
N LYS A 3 15.84 -71.34 -12.45
CA LYS A 3 15.92 -71.14 -13.93
C LYS A 3 14.80 -70.21 -14.39
N ASN A 4 15.10 -69.49 -15.41
CA ASN A 4 14.22 -68.85 -16.41
C ASN A 4 13.06 -69.76 -16.89
N LYS A 5 11.91 -69.18 -17.23
CA LYS A 5 11.19 -69.53 -18.45
C LYS A 5 10.38 -68.33 -19.02
N LEU A 6 10.81 -67.89 -20.16
CA LEU A 6 10.09 -67.14 -21.18
C LEU A 6 9.09 -68.04 -21.92
N VAL A 7 7.92 -67.53 -22.25
CA VAL A 7 7.15 -67.94 -23.45
C VAL A 7 6.34 -66.75 -23.94
N GLY A 8 6.60 -66.25 -25.13
CA GLY A 8 5.70 -65.51 -26.01
C GLY A 8 5.35 -66.45 -27.20
N PRO A 9 4.90 -65.99 -28.35
CA PRO A 9 3.94 -64.94 -28.75
C PRO A 9 2.81 -65.46 -29.68
N ASN A 10 2.12 -64.58 -30.39
CA ASN A 10 1.24 -64.75 -31.58
C ASN A 10 -0.24 -64.52 -31.33
N SER A 11 -0.88 -63.74 -32.02
CA SER A 11 -1.05 -63.25 -33.40
C SER A 11 -2.53 -63.17 -33.74
N PHE A 12 -2.88 -62.23 -34.54
CA PHE A 12 -3.93 -62.11 -35.57
C PHE A 12 -4.94 -60.97 -35.33
N ARG A 13 -5.30 -60.11 -36.16
CA ARG A 13 -5.13 -59.73 -37.54
C ARG A 13 -6.07 -58.57 -37.84
N LYS A 14 -5.55 -57.54 -38.47
CA LYS A 14 -6.15 -56.59 -39.42
C LYS A 14 -7.68 -56.39 -39.48
N LEU A 15 -8.11 -55.11 -39.41
CA LEU A 15 -8.85 -54.52 -40.51
C LEU A 15 -8.59 -52.99 -40.60
N LEU A 16 -8.24 -52.57 -41.79
CA LEU A 16 -8.10 -51.16 -42.24
C LEU A 16 -9.51 -50.51 -42.43
N LEU A 17 -9.66 -49.26 -42.11
CA LEU A 17 -10.32 -48.28 -42.99
C LEU A 17 -10.00 -46.85 -42.49
N GLY A 18 -9.63 -46.02 -43.46
CA GLY A 18 -9.00 -44.75 -43.33
C GLY A 18 -9.94 -43.60 -42.96
N GLY A 19 -9.32 -42.57 -42.50
CA GLY A 19 -9.93 -41.24 -42.29
C GLY A 19 -8.83 -40.30 -41.85
N ALA A 20 -8.27 -39.55 -42.82
CA ALA A 20 -7.31 -38.50 -42.51
C ALA A 20 -8.02 -37.37 -41.77
N VAL A 21 -7.71 -37.22 -40.49
CA VAL A 21 -8.03 -36.00 -39.73
C VAL A 21 -6.73 -35.23 -39.53
N VAL A 22 -6.66 -34.10 -40.21
CA VAL A 22 -5.62 -33.08 -40.07
C VAL A 22 -5.65 -32.58 -38.60
N PHE A 23 -4.63 -32.97 -37.85
CA PHE A 23 -4.39 -32.40 -36.52
C PHE A 23 -3.71 -31.04 -36.69
N GLY A 24 -4.53 -29.98 -36.68
CA GLY A 24 -4.03 -28.64 -36.46
C GLY A 24 -3.47 -28.52 -35.05
N MET A 25 -2.16 -28.44 -34.90
CA MET A 25 -1.51 -28.05 -33.63
C MET A 25 -1.86 -26.60 -33.31
N LEU A 26 -2.88 -26.39 -32.51
CA LEU A 26 -3.07 -25.16 -31.75
C LEU A 26 -2.12 -25.25 -30.54
N ASN A 27 -0.96 -24.60 -30.64
CA ASN A 27 -0.15 -24.23 -29.50
C ASN A 27 -0.94 -23.19 -28.68
N ALA A 28 -1.79 -23.66 -27.75
CA ALA A 28 -2.24 -22.83 -26.67
C ALA A 28 -1.08 -22.70 -25.66
N PRO A 29 -0.68 -21.48 -25.25
CA PRO A 29 0.25 -21.35 -24.14
C PRO A 29 -0.40 -21.99 -22.91
N ALA A 30 0.29 -22.93 -22.30
CA ALA A 30 -0.09 -23.46 -21.01
C ALA A 30 -0.03 -22.31 -20.00
N SER A 31 -1.17 -21.66 -19.80
CA SER A 31 -1.41 -20.78 -18.69
C SER A 31 -1.34 -21.66 -17.45
N PHE A 32 -0.25 -21.59 -16.69
CA PHE A 32 -0.18 -22.08 -15.34
C PHE A 32 -1.10 -21.21 -14.48
N ALA A 33 -2.40 -21.40 -14.63
CA ALA A 33 -3.34 -21.01 -13.60
C ALA A 33 -2.94 -21.88 -12.39
N GLN A 34 -2.37 -21.25 -11.37
CA GLN A 34 -2.11 -21.88 -10.09
C GLN A 34 -3.48 -22.32 -9.59
N GLU A 35 -3.76 -23.60 -9.65
CA GLU A 35 -5.02 -24.21 -9.21
C GLU A 35 -5.18 -23.83 -7.73
N ILE A 36 -6.17 -23.01 -7.41
CA ILE A 36 -6.50 -22.65 -6.03
C ILE A 36 -7.03 -23.93 -5.39
N LEU A 37 -6.16 -24.66 -4.71
CA LEU A 37 -6.53 -25.86 -3.99
C LEU A 37 -7.51 -25.51 -2.86
N ALA A 38 -8.52 -26.35 -2.67
CA ALA A 38 -9.45 -26.22 -1.54
C ALA A 38 -8.68 -26.25 -0.20
N PRO A 39 -9.14 -25.53 0.83
CA PRO A 39 -8.45 -25.45 2.12
C PRO A 39 -8.12 -26.81 2.75
N GLU A 40 -9.01 -27.80 2.56
CA GLU A 40 -8.89 -29.17 3.04
C GLU A 40 -8.00 -30.07 2.16
N ALA A 41 -7.54 -29.60 1.00
CA ALA A 41 -6.69 -30.38 0.11
C ALA A 41 -5.40 -30.79 0.82
N VAL A 42 -5.13 -32.09 0.81
CA VAL A 42 -3.92 -32.67 1.44
C VAL A 42 -2.72 -32.42 0.53
N ILE A 43 -1.70 -31.78 1.05
CA ILE A 43 -0.44 -31.45 0.34
C ILE A 43 0.74 -32.31 0.75
N ALA A 44 0.68 -32.91 1.95
CA ALA A 44 1.66 -33.89 2.43
C ALA A 44 1.04 -34.77 3.56
N VAL A 45 1.68 -35.89 3.87
CA VAL A 45 1.30 -36.74 5.00
C VAL A 45 2.56 -37.09 5.81
N VAL A 46 2.51 -36.87 7.13
CA VAL A 46 3.63 -37.07 8.05
C VAL A 46 3.18 -37.95 9.19
N GLY A 47 3.70 -39.18 9.26
CA GLY A 47 3.34 -40.15 10.33
C GLY A 47 1.83 -40.43 10.42
N GLY A 48 1.12 -40.37 9.28
CA GLY A 48 -0.34 -40.56 9.23
C GLY A 48 -1.17 -39.31 9.46
N GLU A 49 -0.54 -38.15 9.79
CA GLU A 49 -1.20 -36.88 9.93
C GLU A 49 -1.11 -36.07 8.61
N ASN A 50 -2.21 -35.53 8.17
CA ASN A 50 -2.26 -34.69 6.97
C ASN A 50 -1.67 -33.33 7.24
N ILE A 51 -0.99 -32.74 6.22
CA ILE A 51 -0.72 -31.35 6.07
C ILE A 51 -1.64 -30.83 4.97
N THR A 52 -2.44 -29.79 5.26
CA THR A 52 -3.45 -29.27 4.35
C THR A 52 -3.05 -27.94 3.73
N GLN A 53 -3.76 -27.55 2.68
CA GLN A 53 -3.61 -26.24 2.07
C GLN A 53 -3.92 -25.10 3.07
N ALA A 54 -4.89 -25.31 3.99
CA ALA A 54 -5.19 -24.35 5.05
C ALA A 54 -3.98 -24.15 5.99
N GLU A 55 -3.31 -25.25 6.41
CA GLU A 55 -2.11 -25.15 7.25
C GLU A 55 -0.97 -24.43 6.53
N LEU A 56 -0.84 -24.60 5.19
CA LEU A 56 0.13 -23.83 4.40
C LEU A 56 -0.18 -22.35 4.42
N SER A 57 -1.46 -21.99 4.34
CA SER A 57 -1.90 -20.58 4.41
C SER A 57 -1.64 -19.97 5.77
N TYR A 58 -1.91 -20.72 6.86
CA TYR A 58 -1.60 -20.25 8.23
C TYR A 58 -0.10 -20.06 8.45
N ALA A 59 0.72 -21.00 7.94
CA ALA A 59 2.17 -20.87 8.03
C ALA A 59 2.70 -19.64 7.27
N LEU A 60 2.14 -19.35 6.10
CA LEU A 60 2.45 -18.13 5.33
C LEU A 60 2.08 -16.86 6.11
N GLU A 61 0.91 -16.86 6.74
CA GLU A 61 0.45 -15.73 7.55
C GLU A 61 1.32 -15.52 8.79
N ASP A 62 1.75 -16.59 9.46
CA ASP A 62 2.59 -16.50 10.66
C ASP A 62 4.00 -15.99 10.34
N MET A 63 4.53 -16.27 9.16
CA MET A 63 5.82 -15.72 8.71
C MET A 63 5.79 -14.22 8.39
N GLY A 64 4.62 -13.68 8.04
CA GLY A 64 4.50 -12.25 7.74
C GLY A 64 5.49 -11.78 6.67
N GLU A 65 6.27 -10.72 6.99
CA GLU A 65 7.25 -10.14 6.07
C GLU A 65 8.50 -11.02 5.87
N GLU A 66 8.81 -11.93 6.77
CA GLU A 66 9.99 -12.80 6.68
C GLU A 66 9.97 -13.67 5.41
N ILE A 67 8.78 -14.05 4.93
CA ILE A 67 8.63 -14.81 3.67
C ILE A 67 9.18 -14.05 2.45
N THR A 68 9.27 -12.73 2.51
CA THR A 68 9.79 -11.92 1.40
C THR A 68 11.27 -12.14 1.14
N GLN A 69 12.01 -12.62 2.14
CA GLN A 69 13.42 -12.98 2.02
C GLN A 69 13.63 -14.27 1.19
N ILE A 70 12.58 -15.04 0.97
CA ILE A 70 12.62 -16.29 0.22
C ILE A 70 12.16 -16.05 -1.22
N PRO A 71 12.92 -16.51 -2.24
CA PRO A 71 12.51 -16.40 -3.63
C PRO A 71 11.09 -16.96 -3.86
N VAL A 72 10.26 -16.27 -4.63
CA VAL A 72 8.84 -16.65 -4.84
C VAL A 72 8.67 -18.10 -5.26
N ALA A 73 9.55 -18.58 -6.16
CA ALA A 73 9.50 -19.98 -6.64
C ALA A 73 9.77 -21.03 -5.54
N GLU A 74 10.44 -20.65 -4.46
CA GLU A 74 10.85 -21.56 -3.39
C GLU A 74 9.93 -21.50 -2.16
N ARG A 75 9.09 -20.46 -2.04
CA ARG A 75 8.25 -20.21 -0.86
C ARG A 75 7.37 -21.41 -0.51
N ARG A 76 6.70 -22.01 -1.52
CA ARG A 76 5.81 -23.13 -1.28
C ARG A 76 6.58 -24.36 -0.73
N SER A 77 7.70 -24.73 -1.34
CA SER A 77 8.50 -25.86 -0.88
C SER A 77 9.09 -25.63 0.50
N PHE A 78 9.55 -24.43 0.78
CA PHE A 78 10.03 -24.02 2.10
C PHE A 78 8.94 -24.18 3.18
N LEU A 79 7.74 -23.63 2.93
CA LEU A 79 6.63 -23.73 3.89
C LEU A 79 6.19 -25.18 4.12
N VAL A 80 6.13 -25.99 3.06
CA VAL A 80 5.82 -27.42 3.20
C VAL A 80 6.85 -28.12 4.07
N GLN A 81 8.16 -27.87 3.83
CA GLN A 81 9.22 -28.49 4.65
C GLN A 81 9.13 -28.04 6.12
N MET A 82 8.90 -26.74 6.36
CA MET A 82 8.71 -26.22 7.72
C MET A 82 7.53 -26.90 8.44
N LEU A 83 6.40 -27.13 7.75
CA LEU A 83 5.25 -27.84 8.30
C LEU A 83 5.55 -29.31 8.56
N VAL A 84 6.32 -29.96 7.69
CA VAL A 84 6.79 -31.36 7.91
C VAL A 84 7.62 -31.42 9.17
N ASP A 85 8.61 -30.57 9.34
CA ASP A 85 9.50 -30.54 10.51
C ASP A 85 8.70 -30.25 11.80
N MET A 86 7.73 -29.33 11.74
CA MET A 86 6.82 -29.04 12.84
C MET A 86 6.00 -30.28 13.23
N LYS A 87 5.42 -31.02 12.27
CA LYS A 87 4.64 -32.23 12.54
C LYS A 87 5.51 -33.33 13.17
N VAL A 88 6.71 -33.57 12.65
CA VAL A 88 7.66 -34.56 13.21
C VAL A 88 8.01 -34.24 14.66
N MET A 89 8.36 -32.98 14.95
CA MET A 89 8.67 -32.55 16.32
C MET A 89 7.46 -32.64 17.25
N ALA A 90 6.27 -32.26 16.77
CA ALA A 90 5.03 -32.35 17.54
C ALA A 90 4.68 -33.82 17.91
N GLN A 91 4.86 -34.76 16.97
CA GLN A 91 4.67 -36.17 17.23
C GLN A 91 5.66 -36.70 18.27
N ALA A 92 6.93 -36.31 18.19
CA ALA A 92 7.93 -36.67 19.19
C ALA A 92 7.60 -36.11 20.58
N ALA A 93 7.15 -34.85 20.65
CA ALA A 93 6.74 -34.20 21.90
C ALA A 93 5.52 -34.90 22.54
N ARG A 94 4.52 -35.30 21.74
CA ARG A 94 3.37 -36.12 22.23
C ARG A 94 3.82 -37.43 22.79
N LYS A 95 4.72 -38.14 22.10
CA LYS A 95 5.28 -39.42 22.60
C LYS A 95 6.06 -39.25 23.90
N ALA A 96 6.67 -38.08 24.11
CA ALA A 96 7.36 -37.74 25.34
C ALA A 96 6.43 -37.28 26.49
N GLY A 97 5.10 -37.28 26.29
CA GLY A 97 4.13 -36.85 27.30
C GLY A 97 4.06 -35.33 27.51
N MET A 98 4.69 -34.53 26.63
CA MET A 98 4.71 -33.05 26.78
C MET A 98 3.32 -32.44 26.58
N ALA A 99 2.45 -33.13 25.84
CA ALA A 99 1.10 -32.66 25.60
C ALA A 99 0.22 -32.63 26.86
N ASP A 100 0.56 -33.43 27.85
CA ASP A 100 -0.23 -33.60 29.10
C ASP A 100 0.27 -32.69 30.23
N THR A 101 1.23 -31.84 29.95
CA THR A 101 1.80 -30.92 30.96
C THR A 101 0.93 -29.68 31.15
N ALA A 102 0.80 -29.19 32.39
CA ALA A 102 0.09 -27.93 32.68
C ALA A 102 0.64 -26.72 31.91
N THR A 103 1.93 -26.71 31.68
CA THR A 103 2.60 -25.64 30.87
C THR A 103 2.11 -25.68 29.43
N PHE A 104 1.99 -26.88 28.83
CA PHE A 104 1.51 -27.01 27.45
C PHE A 104 0.02 -26.63 27.35
N GLU A 105 -0.82 -27.08 28.28
CA GLU A 105 -2.24 -26.75 28.30
C GLU A 105 -2.48 -25.24 28.43
N SER A 106 -1.71 -24.56 29.32
CA SER A 106 -1.76 -23.11 29.43
C SER A 106 -1.37 -22.41 28.11
N ARG A 107 -0.32 -22.90 27.45
CA ARG A 107 0.12 -22.36 26.16
C ARG A 107 -0.89 -22.58 25.04
N LYS A 108 -1.50 -23.75 25.01
CA LYS A 108 -2.56 -24.11 24.05
C LYS A 108 -3.78 -23.21 24.21
N SER A 109 -4.26 -23.00 25.44
CA SER A 109 -5.38 -22.07 25.73
C SER A 109 -5.08 -20.66 25.23
N TYR A 110 -3.89 -20.15 25.51
CA TYR A 110 -3.48 -18.83 24.99
C TYR A 110 -3.47 -18.74 23.44
N LEU A 111 -3.00 -19.80 22.76
CA LEU A 111 -2.96 -19.85 21.30
C LEU A 111 -4.36 -19.98 20.71
N GLU A 112 -5.26 -20.70 21.38
CA GLU A 112 -6.69 -20.80 21.02
C GLU A 112 -7.37 -19.43 21.12
N ASP A 113 -7.22 -18.72 22.23
CA ASP A 113 -7.76 -17.35 22.40
C ASP A 113 -7.22 -16.39 21.33
N ARG A 114 -5.92 -16.50 21.01
CA ARG A 114 -5.30 -15.70 19.96
C ARG A 114 -5.91 -16.01 18.58
N ALA A 115 -6.16 -17.29 18.26
CA ALA A 115 -6.78 -17.70 17.01
C ALA A 115 -8.24 -17.26 16.93
N LEU A 116 -9.01 -17.44 18.00
CA LEU A 116 -10.40 -16.97 18.11
C LEU A 116 -10.50 -15.44 17.93
N ARG A 117 -9.63 -14.69 18.61
CA ARG A 117 -9.58 -13.23 18.44
C ARG A 117 -9.33 -12.84 16.99
N ARG A 118 -8.39 -13.52 16.30
CA ARG A 118 -8.08 -13.26 14.90
C ARG A 118 -9.27 -13.55 14.00
N ALA A 119 -9.88 -14.73 14.14
CA ALA A 119 -11.04 -15.13 13.35
C ALA A 119 -12.21 -14.15 13.55
N TYR A 120 -12.49 -13.78 14.80
CA TYR A 120 -13.55 -12.82 15.12
C TYR A 120 -13.30 -11.45 14.51
N LEU A 121 -12.05 -10.95 14.59
CA LEU A 121 -11.69 -9.67 13.99
C LEU A 121 -11.80 -9.71 12.46
N GLN A 122 -11.35 -10.80 11.82
CA GLN A 122 -11.47 -10.97 10.37
C GLN A 122 -12.95 -10.95 9.94
N ASP A 123 -13.82 -11.66 10.64
CA ASP A 123 -15.26 -11.70 10.33
C ASP A 123 -15.92 -10.33 10.51
N VAL A 124 -15.71 -9.67 11.66
CA VAL A 124 -16.31 -8.36 11.95
C VAL A 124 -15.76 -7.27 11.05
N MET A 125 -14.45 -7.30 10.74
CA MET A 125 -13.79 -6.29 9.91
C MET A 125 -13.96 -6.55 8.41
N ALA A 126 -14.43 -7.74 8.01
CA ALA A 126 -14.81 -8.04 6.62
C ALA A 126 -16.07 -7.27 6.19
N THR A 127 -16.82 -6.72 7.16
CA THR A 127 -17.97 -5.85 6.84
C THR A 127 -17.47 -4.61 6.09
N GLU A 128 -17.93 -4.46 4.87
CA GLU A 128 -17.56 -3.31 4.02
C GLU A 128 -17.87 -1.99 4.71
N VAL A 129 -16.92 -1.06 4.62
CA VAL A 129 -17.16 0.33 5.01
C VAL A 129 -17.98 0.98 3.91
N SER A 130 -19.19 1.41 4.24
CA SER A 130 -20.09 2.03 3.26
C SER A 130 -19.56 3.40 2.80
N GLN A 131 -20.01 3.82 1.61
CA GLN A 131 -19.68 5.14 1.08
C GLN A 131 -20.17 6.27 2.00
N ASP A 132 -21.32 6.08 2.65
CA ASP A 132 -21.87 7.07 3.58
C ASP A 132 -21.01 7.22 4.84
N GLU A 133 -20.49 6.12 5.39
CA GLU A 133 -19.55 6.17 6.51
C GLU A 133 -18.24 6.88 6.12
N LEU A 134 -17.72 6.61 4.93
CA LEU A 134 -16.50 7.27 4.44
C LEU A 134 -16.74 8.77 4.24
N LYS A 135 -17.87 9.15 3.67
CA LYS A 135 -18.23 10.56 3.46
C LYS A 135 -18.44 11.30 4.76
N ALA A 136 -19.16 10.68 5.72
CA ALA A 136 -19.35 11.26 7.05
C ALA A 136 -18.03 11.46 7.80
N ALA A 137 -17.10 10.51 7.67
CA ALA A 137 -15.76 10.62 8.26
C ALA A 137 -14.89 11.70 7.60
N TYR A 138 -15.06 11.90 6.30
CA TYR A 138 -14.42 13.00 5.58
C TYR A 138 -14.99 14.36 6.05
N ASP A 139 -16.31 14.50 6.08
CA ASP A 139 -16.99 15.73 6.53
C ASP A 139 -16.59 16.08 7.98
N ASP A 140 -16.51 15.08 8.88
CA ASP A 140 -16.03 15.27 10.25
C ASP A 140 -14.55 15.67 10.30
N ALA A 141 -13.70 15.06 9.47
CA ALA A 141 -12.26 15.36 9.45
C ALA A 141 -11.98 16.80 9.04
N PHE A 142 -12.83 17.39 8.20
CA PHE A 142 -12.63 18.73 7.62
C PHE A 142 -13.69 19.74 8.08
N LYS A 143 -14.54 19.41 9.05
CA LYS A 143 -15.59 20.32 9.57
C LYS A 143 -15.07 21.66 10.08
N ASP A 144 -13.86 21.67 10.65
CA ASP A 144 -13.21 22.85 11.23
C ASP A 144 -12.11 23.40 10.28
N PHE A 145 -12.12 23.02 9.01
CA PHE A 145 -11.14 23.48 8.05
C PHE A 145 -11.23 24.99 7.89
N GLN A 146 -10.09 25.65 8.10
CA GLN A 146 -9.98 27.11 7.90
C GLN A 146 -9.27 27.38 6.57
N PRO A 147 -9.97 27.95 5.58
CA PRO A 147 -9.34 28.31 4.32
C PRO A 147 -8.19 29.31 4.53
N LYS A 148 -7.04 29.02 3.94
CA LYS A 148 -5.90 29.95 3.87
C LYS A 148 -5.88 30.62 2.51
N GLU A 149 -5.34 31.82 2.43
CA GLU A 149 -5.08 32.46 1.15
C GLU A 149 -3.99 31.69 0.40
N MET A 150 -4.26 31.33 -0.85
CA MET A 150 -3.34 30.71 -1.76
C MET A 150 -3.04 31.68 -2.91
N LEU A 151 -1.77 31.94 -3.13
CA LEU A 151 -1.29 32.75 -4.22
C LEU A 151 -0.63 31.86 -5.28
N ARG A 152 -0.86 32.14 -6.55
CA ARG A 152 -0.08 31.56 -7.64
C ARG A 152 0.72 32.68 -8.31
N ALA A 153 2.02 32.48 -8.38
CA ALA A 153 2.89 33.50 -8.97
C ALA A 153 3.92 32.88 -9.91
N ARG A 154 4.41 33.73 -10.79
CA ARG A 154 5.65 33.54 -11.54
C ARG A 154 6.73 34.42 -10.99
N HIS A 155 7.99 34.03 -11.13
CA HIS A 155 9.10 34.90 -10.80
C HIS A 155 10.26 34.79 -11.77
N VAL A 156 11.03 35.85 -11.84
CA VAL A 156 12.37 35.88 -12.44
C VAL A 156 13.36 36.15 -11.31
N LEU A 157 14.30 35.22 -11.11
CA LEU A 157 15.39 35.37 -10.12
C LEU A 157 16.64 35.89 -10.82
N LEU A 158 17.27 36.89 -10.28
CA LEU A 158 18.39 37.63 -10.88
C LEU A 158 19.48 37.88 -9.83
N ALA A 159 20.71 38.07 -10.30
CA ALA A 159 21.86 38.26 -9.42
C ALA A 159 21.96 39.70 -8.90
N SER A 160 21.47 40.69 -9.67
CA SER A 160 21.60 42.10 -9.31
C SER A 160 20.29 42.86 -9.40
N GLU A 161 20.21 43.98 -8.65
CA GLU A 161 19.08 44.90 -8.72
C GLU A 161 18.93 45.53 -10.10
N GLU A 162 20.07 45.84 -10.76
CA GLU A 162 20.09 46.46 -12.09
C GLU A 162 19.46 45.56 -13.15
N ASP A 163 19.79 44.25 -13.09
CA ASP A 163 19.15 43.27 -13.98
C ASP A 163 17.64 43.19 -13.69
N ALA A 164 17.23 43.22 -12.43
CA ALA A 164 15.81 43.19 -12.05
C ALA A 164 15.06 44.43 -12.55
N LYS A 165 15.67 45.64 -12.46
CA LYS A 165 15.12 46.86 -13.03
C LYS A 165 14.98 46.80 -14.55
N SER A 166 15.97 46.19 -15.22
CA SER A 166 15.92 45.98 -16.67
C SER A 166 14.74 45.03 -17.04
N VAL A 167 14.55 43.95 -16.31
CA VAL A 167 13.42 43.05 -16.52
C VAL A 167 12.09 43.74 -16.31
N VAL A 168 11.93 44.55 -15.26
CA VAL A 168 10.70 45.34 -15.02
C VAL A 168 10.43 46.25 -16.20
N SER A 169 11.44 47.03 -16.69
CA SER A 169 11.27 47.95 -17.83
C SER A 169 10.84 47.22 -19.12
N GLU A 170 11.36 45.99 -19.34
CA GLU A 170 10.97 45.22 -20.52
C GLU A 170 9.54 44.65 -20.37
N LEU A 171 9.12 44.26 -19.17
CA LEU A 171 7.74 43.83 -18.87
C LEU A 171 6.76 45.00 -19.04
N ASP A 172 7.13 46.22 -18.57
CA ASP A 172 6.34 47.45 -18.75
C ASP A 172 6.18 47.82 -20.24
N SER A 173 7.15 47.42 -21.07
CA SER A 173 7.08 47.56 -22.54
C SER A 173 6.26 46.50 -23.24
N GLY A 174 5.68 45.54 -22.50
CA GLY A 174 4.76 44.53 -22.99
C GLY A 174 5.41 43.20 -23.35
N ARG A 175 6.64 42.91 -22.90
CA ARG A 175 7.23 41.56 -23.07
C ARG A 175 6.48 40.53 -22.22
N ASP A 176 6.42 39.31 -22.73
CA ASP A 176 5.80 38.22 -22.00
C ASP A 176 6.65 37.78 -20.80
N PHE A 177 6.00 37.62 -19.64
CA PHE A 177 6.68 37.30 -18.39
C PHE A 177 7.32 35.92 -18.41
N ALA A 178 6.64 34.90 -18.98
CA ALA A 178 7.15 33.56 -19.02
C ALA A 178 8.38 33.42 -19.94
N GLU A 179 8.41 34.18 -21.06
CA GLU A 179 9.57 34.21 -21.94
C GLU A 179 10.74 34.93 -21.25
N MET A 180 10.46 36.00 -20.52
CA MET A 180 11.49 36.69 -19.71
C MET A 180 12.10 35.76 -18.65
N ALA A 181 11.26 34.99 -17.99
CA ALA A 181 11.72 34.01 -17.00
C ALA A 181 12.60 32.91 -17.62
N LYS A 182 12.22 32.40 -18.79
CA LYS A 182 13.02 31.36 -19.51
C LYS A 182 14.38 31.93 -19.94
N GLU A 183 14.42 33.19 -20.36
CA GLU A 183 15.63 33.84 -20.91
C GLU A 183 16.59 34.27 -19.81
N LYS A 184 16.09 34.87 -18.74
CA LYS A 184 16.90 35.65 -17.77
C LYS A 184 16.92 35.07 -16.37
N SER A 185 15.98 34.21 -15.99
CA SER A 185 15.93 33.71 -14.62
C SER A 185 17.06 32.74 -14.35
N THR A 186 17.79 32.97 -13.26
CA THR A 186 18.79 32.04 -12.72
C THR A 186 18.17 30.99 -11.78
N GLY A 187 16.86 31.12 -11.50
CA GLY A 187 16.13 30.19 -10.61
C GLY A 187 15.69 28.90 -11.30
N PRO A 188 15.44 27.84 -10.52
CA PRO A 188 15.08 26.51 -11.06
C PRO A 188 13.74 26.49 -11.82
N SER A 189 12.83 27.45 -11.55
CA SER A 189 11.55 27.58 -12.25
C SER A 189 11.68 28.33 -13.59
N GLY A 190 12.84 28.92 -13.89
CA GLY A 190 13.06 29.66 -15.14
C GLY A 190 12.64 28.90 -16.39
N PRO A 191 13.09 27.66 -16.63
CA PRO A 191 12.69 26.85 -17.80
C PRO A 191 11.19 26.64 -17.94
N GLN A 192 10.42 26.66 -16.83
CA GLN A 192 8.96 26.57 -16.79
C GLN A 192 8.28 27.95 -16.84
N GLY A 193 9.00 29.01 -17.28
CA GLY A 193 8.48 30.36 -17.33
C GLY A 193 8.27 30.98 -15.96
N GLY A 194 9.04 30.57 -14.98
CA GLY A 194 9.02 31.08 -13.61
C GLY A 194 7.84 30.63 -12.75
N ASP A 195 6.97 29.72 -13.21
CA ASP A 195 5.77 29.28 -12.48
C ASP A 195 6.14 28.52 -11.19
N LEU A 196 5.64 29.02 -10.06
CA LEU A 196 5.85 28.42 -8.73
C LEU A 196 4.67 27.61 -8.24
N GLY A 197 3.58 27.53 -9.01
CA GLY A 197 2.33 26.94 -8.56
C GLY A 197 1.67 27.78 -7.46
N TYR A 198 0.74 27.13 -6.72
CA TYR A 198 0.09 27.75 -5.57
C TYR A 198 0.92 27.58 -4.30
N PHE A 199 1.00 28.65 -3.50
CA PHE A 199 1.68 28.68 -2.21
C PHE A 199 0.89 29.53 -1.21
N SER A 200 1.13 29.31 0.07
CA SER A 200 0.56 30.06 1.18
C SER A 200 1.63 30.75 2.01
N GLU A 201 1.22 31.49 3.01
CA GLU A 201 2.12 32.06 4.00
C GLU A 201 2.98 30.98 4.67
N GLY A 202 4.29 31.19 4.67
CA GLY A 202 5.30 30.26 5.21
C GLY A 202 5.90 29.29 4.19
N ASP A 203 5.33 29.16 2.99
CA ASP A 203 5.90 28.33 1.92
C ASP A 203 7.05 29.03 1.18
N MET A 204 7.06 30.39 1.23
CA MET A 204 8.07 31.23 0.61
C MET A 204 8.76 32.10 1.67
N VAL A 205 9.93 32.66 1.32
CA VAL A 205 10.57 33.67 2.19
C VAL A 205 9.67 34.88 2.37
N PRO A 206 9.67 35.52 3.57
CA PRO A 206 8.72 36.60 3.88
C PRO A 206 8.70 37.73 2.85
N GLU A 207 9.85 38.17 2.43
CA GLU A 207 9.99 39.32 1.47
C GLU A 207 9.32 38.97 0.14
N PHE A 208 9.41 37.75 -0.31
CA PHE A 208 8.76 37.27 -1.54
C PHE A 208 7.24 37.17 -1.36
N TYR A 209 6.79 36.53 -0.26
CA TYR A 209 5.36 36.35 0.02
C TYR A 209 4.65 37.70 0.17
N ASP A 210 5.22 38.63 0.95
CA ASP A 210 4.65 39.96 1.18
C ASP A 210 4.52 40.75 -0.11
N ALA A 211 5.56 40.68 -0.94
CA ALA A 211 5.54 41.36 -2.26
C ALA A 211 4.46 40.72 -3.18
N ALA A 212 4.38 39.38 -3.27
CA ALA A 212 3.37 38.70 -4.06
C ALA A 212 1.94 39.01 -3.58
N ARG A 213 1.74 39.02 -2.26
CA ARG A 213 0.44 39.32 -1.63
C ARG A 213 -0.03 40.76 -1.88
N ALA A 214 0.89 41.71 -2.00
CA ALA A 214 0.56 43.11 -2.26
C ALA A 214 0.13 43.41 -3.70
N LEU A 215 0.37 42.46 -4.64
CA LEU A 215 0.02 42.62 -6.05
C LEU A 215 -1.46 42.36 -6.31
N GLU A 216 -2.01 43.05 -7.30
CA GLU A 216 -3.26 42.63 -7.95
C GLU A 216 -3.00 41.49 -8.92
N VAL A 217 -4.00 40.62 -9.15
CA VAL A 217 -3.88 39.55 -10.11
C VAL A 217 -3.60 40.07 -11.51
N GLY A 218 -2.55 39.56 -12.13
CA GLY A 218 -2.04 39.99 -13.43
C GLY A 218 -0.92 41.03 -13.35
N ALA A 219 -0.73 41.72 -12.21
CA ALA A 219 0.33 42.69 -12.02
C ALA A 219 1.68 42.04 -11.68
N HIS A 220 2.77 42.75 -11.95
CA HIS A 220 4.11 42.36 -11.50
C HIS A 220 4.70 43.40 -10.52
N SER A 221 5.65 42.91 -9.72
CA SER A 221 6.38 43.74 -8.75
C SER A 221 7.52 44.53 -9.40
N GLY A 222 8.03 45.56 -8.67
CA GLY A 222 9.40 46.02 -8.83
C GLY A 222 10.41 44.95 -8.36
N PRO A 223 11.72 45.30 -8.30
CA PRO A 223 12.76 44.44 -7.74
C PRO A 223 12.52 44.15 -6.26
N VAL A 224 12.50 42.89 -5.88
CA VAL A 224 12.35 42.43 -4.49
C VAL A 224 13.59 41.61 -4.08
N GLN A 225 14.28 42.08 -3.03
CA GLN A 225 15.50 41.44 -2.55
C GLN A 225 15.17 40.30 -1.56
N SER A 226 15.86 39.18 -1.68
CA SER A 226 15.86 38.08 -0.70
C SER A 226 17.26 37.56 -0.51
N GLN A 227 17.42 36.54 0.35
CA GLN A 227 18.70 35.84 0.51
C GLN A 227 19.15 35.09 -0.77
N PHE A 228 18.28 34.84 -1.72
CA PHE A 228 18.57 34.14 -2.97
C PHE A 228 18.94 35.07 -4.13
N GLY A 229 18.78 36.35 -3.97
CA GLY A 229 19.00 37.36 -5.01
C GLY A 229 17.82 38.33 -5.16
N TRP A 230 17.65 38.82 -6.37
CA TRP A 230 16.62 39.79 -6.73
C TRP A 230 15.51 39.10 -7.53
N HIS A 231 14.27 39.33 -7.11
CA HIS A 231 13.08 38.75 -7.75
C HIS A 231 12.27 39.83 -8.43
N VAL A 232 11.74 39.53 -9.59
CA VAL A 232 10.56 40.21 -10.16
C VAL A 232 9.45 39.18 -10.14
N ILE A 233 8.30 39.50 -9.54
CA ILE A 233 7.21 38.61 -9.23
C ILE A 233 5.97 39.03 -9.99
N LYS A 234 5.24 38.10 -10.62
CA LYS A 234 3.93 38.34 -11.21
C LYS A 234 2.90 37.46 -10.51
N LEU A 235 1.83 38.07 -10.00
CA LEU A 235 0.72 37.34 -9.41
C LEU A 235 -0.22 36.86 -10.53
N GLU A 236 -0.38 35.53 -10.63
CA GLU A 236 -1.24 34.92 -11.65
C GLU A 236 -2.66 34.66 -11.15
N ASP A 237 -2.79 34.26 -9.88
CA ASP A 237 -4.09 33.95 -9.27
C ASP A 237 -4.05 34.09 -7.75
N ARG A 238 -5.24 34.28 -7.17
CA ARG A 238 -5.47 34.34 -5.71
C ARG A 238 -6.77 33.68 -5.39
N ARG A 239 -6.73 32.66 -4.50
CA ARG A 239 -7.93 31.94 -4.09
C ARG A 239 -7.82 31.42 -2.66
N PRO A 240 -8.92 31.13 -1.97
CA PRO A 240 -8.87 30.37 -0.72
C PRO A 240 -8.45 28.92 -0.99
N SER A 241 -7.74 28.32 -0.05
CA SER A 241 -7.52 26.87 -0.05
C SER A 241 -8.84 26.15 0.19
N THR A 242 -8.94 24.94 -0.33
CA THR A 242 -10.06 24.03 -0.08
C THR A 242 -9.56 22.78 0.61
N PRO A 243 -10.40 22.04 1.34
CA PRO A 243 -10.04 20.70 1.79
C PRO A 243 -9.56 19.86 0.60
N PRO A 244 -8.64 18.91 0.81
CA PRO A 244 -8.23 17.97 -0.25
C PRO A 244 -9.45 17.21 -0.77
N ALA A 245 -9.48 16.90 -2.06
CA ALA A 245 -10.59 16.15 -2.63
C ALA A 245 -10.76 14.78 -1.93
N PHE A 246 -12.02 14.34 -1.76
CA PHE A 246 -12.37 13.10 -1.07
C PHE A 246 -11.57 11.89 -1.61
N GLU A 247 -11.43 11.79 -2.93
CA GLU A 247 -10.72 10.71 -3.60
C GLU A 247 -9.21 10.68 -3.26
N GLN A 248 -8.61 11.87 -3.03
CA GLN A 248 -7.20 11.99 -2.70
C GLN A 248 -6.88 11.47 -1.29
N VAL A 249 -7.83 11.60 -0.37
CA VAL A 249 -7.66 11.20 1.04
C VAL A 249 -8.46 9.95 1.40
N LEU A 250 -9.12 9.32 0.44
CA LEU A 250 -9.96 8.15 0.66
C LEU A 250 -9.23 7.00 1.40
N PRO A 251 -7.96 6.65 1.10
CA PRO A 251 -7.24 5.63 1.86
C PRO A 251 -7.10 5.97 3.33
N GLN A 252 -6.77 7.24 3.64
CA GLN A 252 -6.61 7.74 5.01
C GLN A 252 -7.95 7.76 5.76
N ILE A 253 -9.02 8.21 5.10
CA ILE A 253 -10.38 8.21 5.65
C ILE A 253 -10.84 6.78 5.95
N ARG A 254 -10.62 5.84 5.02
CA ARG A 254 -10.93 4.41 5.23
C ARG A 254 -10.19 3.86 6.44
N GLN A 255 -8.90 4.13 6.57
CA GLN A 255 -8.10 3.70 7.72
C GLN A 255 -8.65 4.27 9.03
N ARG A 256 -9.01 5.57 9.06
CA ARG A 256 -9.62 6.22 10.24
C ARG A 256 -10.93 5.54 10.63
N VAL A 257 -11.82 5.26 9.66
CA VAL A 257 -13.10 4.57 9.92
C VAL A 257 -12.86 3.16 10.47
N MET A 258 -11.91 2.42 9.90
CA MET A 258 -11.58 1.06 10.38
C MET A 258 -11.04 1.07 11.82
N VAL A 259 -10.16 2.02 12.15
CA VAL A 259 -9.65 2.18 13.52
C VAL A 259 -10.80 2.51 14.47
N ALA A 260 -11.67 3.46 14.14
CA ALA A 260 -12.81 3.84 14.97
C ALA A 260 -13.79 2.67 15.17
N LYS A 261 -14.08 1.88 14.12
CA LYS A 261 -14.89 0.66 14.24
C LYS A 261 -14.26 -0.37 15.18
N PHE A 262 -12.95 -0.58 15.07
CA PHE A 262 -12.22 -1.47 15.96
C PHE A 262 -12.26 -0.99 17.44
N GLU A 263 -11.97 0.28 17.68
CA GLU A 263 -12.00 0.86 19.01
C GLU A 263 -13.40 0.76 19.65
N LYS A 264 -14.43 1.07 18.86
CA LYS A 264 -15.83 0.93 19.31
C LYS A 264 -16.17 -0.53 19.62
N LEU A 265 -15.82 -1.46 18.76
CA LEU A 265 -16.04 -2.90 18.98
C LEU A 265 -15.41 -3.34 20.31
N VAL A 266 -14.14 -3.00 20.54
CA VAL A 266 -13.44 -3.38 21.77
C VAL A 266 -14.07 -2.72 22.99
N ALA A 267 -14.50 -1.45 22.90
CA ALA A 267 -15.17 -0.75 23.98
C ALA A 267 -16.52 -1.42 24.32
N ASP A 268 -17.33 -1.74 23.31
CA ASP A 268 -18.63 -2.39 23.49
C ASP A 268 -18.47 -3.79 24.14
N LEU A 269 -17.50 -4.59 23.69
CA LEU A 269 -17.19 -5.90 24.28
C LEU A 269 -16.74 -5.78 25.73
N LYS A 270 -15.88 -4.81 26.04
CA LYS A 270 -15.42 -4.57 27.42
C LYS A 270 -16.55 -4.10 28.34
N ALA A 271 -17.46 -3.28 27.83
CA ALA A 271 -18.60 -2.80 28.63
C ALA A 271 -19.56 -3.94 29.05
N GLY A 272 -19.64 -5.00 28.25
CA GLY A 272 -20.42 -6.21 28.54
C GLY A 272 -19.70 -7.28 29.37
N THR A 273 -18.44 -7.04 29.78
CA THR A 273 -17.57 -8.05 30.39
C THR A 273 -17.07 -7.56 31.76
N GLU A 274 -17.22 -8.36 32.80
CA GLU A 274 -16.58 -8.07 34.09
C GLU A 274 -15.06 -8.26 33.97
N ILE A 275 -14.32 -7.18 34.19
CA ILE A 275 -12.88 -7.14 34.09
C ILE A 275 -12.27 -6.80 35.46
N ASN A 276 -11.51 -7.74 36.00
CA ASN A 276 -10.77 -7.53 37.23
C ASN A 276 -9.27 -7.75 36.99
N ILE A 277 -8.49 -6.67 37.08
CA ILE A 277 -7.03 -6.71 36.88
C ILE A 277 -6.39 -6.92 38.27
N VAL A 278 -5.87 -8.11 38.51
CA VAL A 278 -5.20 -8.47 39.75
C VAL A 278 -3.69 -8.26 39.59
N GLY A 279 -3.09 -7.44 40.45
CA GLY A 279 -1.65 -7.26 40.49
C GLY A 279 -1.09 -6.24 39.47
N GLY A 280 -1.91 -5.40 38.90
CA GLY A 280 -1.50 -4.28 38.08
C GLY A 280 -0.91 -3.17 38.95
N GLY A 281 0.41 -3.11 39.04
CA GLY A 281 1.10 -1.88 39.40
C GLY A 281 0.91 -0.85 38.28
N ASN A 282 0.70 0.42 38.65
CA ASN A 282 0.57 1.60 37.79
C ASN A 282 1.66 1.68 36.72
#